data_485752bd81b605363ef0d5ffb45916c9
#
_entry.id   485752bd81b605363ef0d5ffb45916c9
#
_cell.length_a   1.000
_cell.length_b   1.000
_cell.length_c   1.000
_cell.angle_alpha   90.00
_cell.angle_beta   90.00
_cell.angle_gamma   90.00
#
_symmetry.space_group_name_H-M   'P 1'
#
loop_
_entity.id
_entity.type
_entity.pdbx_description
1 polymer ?
#
loop_
_entity_poly.entity_id
_entity_poly.type
_entity_poly.pdbx_seq_one_letter_code
_entity_poly.pdbx_strand_id
1 'polypeptide(L)'
;MFSPAGGRPRGGVAIGDQIFDLRAGLEAGLFAGEAATAAEAGAGPTLNPLMALGKGPRCALRRRLSGLLCADDAQRSKIEPLAARLLHNAADCTLHLPAVIGSFTDFFAGIHHARNGGMRRDPNNPLNANYKYVPVAYHSRASSVRPSNVPIRRPNGQRKAPDENTPSFGPSQKLDYELELAVWIGPGSRLGEPIPIGEAADHVFGLGLLNDWSARDVQAWESQPLGPFLGKNFGTTISPWVITSEALAPFRVAQPPRPAGDPEPLPYLWDDADRRTGAFDIALEALLLTEGLTAKGLPPHRMSASNTTDLYWTIAQLVAHHTCGGCDLGPGDLFGTGTISGPTEEGYGSLIELCADGQRQTRLASGETRTFLEDGDEVIFRAYCRKDGFVPIGFGECRARII
;
A
#
# COMPACT_ATOMS: atom_id res chain seq x y z
N MET A 1 4.61 -10.30 -9.26
CA MET A 1 4.25 -11.09 -10.48
C MET A 1 4.78 -10.37 -11.70
N PHE A 2 5.41 -11.09 -12.63
CA PHE A 2 5.97 -10.54 -13.86
C PHE A 2 5.78 -11.48 -15.05
N SER A 3 5.88 -10.96 -16.26
CA SER A 3 6.07 -11.75 -17.48
C SER A 3 7.14 -11.09 -18.35
N PRO A 4 8.15 -11.85 -18.83
CA PRO A 4 9.01 -11.37 -19.91
C PRO A 4 8.21 -11.24 -21.20
N ALA A 5 8.74 -10.54 -22.21
CA ALA A 5 8.06 -10.32 -23.48
C ALA A 5 7.48 -11.63 -24.07
N GLY A 6 6.17 -11.65 -24.34
CA GLY A 6 5.45 -12.82 -24.86
C GLY A 6 5.26 -13.99 -23.87
N GLY A 7 5.73 -13.84 -22.63
CA GLY A 7 5.63 -14.89 -21.60
C GLY A 7 4.33 -14.86 -20.81
N ARG A 8 4.08 -15.93 -20.04
CA ARG A 8 2.96 -15.99 -19.09
C ARG A 8 3.38 -15.40 -17.74
N PRO A 9 2.44 -14.77 -16.98
CA PRO A 9 2.68 -14.31 -15.63
C PRO A 9 3.20 -15.41 -14.71
N ARG A 10 4.18 -15.06 -13.87
CA ARG A 10 4.78 -15.93 -12.85
C ARG A 10 5.46 -15.11 -11.76
N GLY A 11 5.73 -15.73 -10.62
CA GLY A 11 6.39 -15.06 -9.52
C GLY A 11 7.87 -14.81 -9.77
N GLY A 12 8.32 -13.66 -9.34
CA GLY A 12 9.71 -13.25 -9.39
C GLY A 12 10.11 -12.47 -8.15
N VAL A 13 11.40 -12.38 -7.90
CA VAL A 13 11.99 -11.66 -6.78
C VAL A 13 12.88 -10.56 -7.30
N ALA A 14 12.65 -9.32 -6.85
CA ALA A 14 13.48 -8.18 -7.24
C ALA A 14 14.89 -8.29 -6.65
N ILE A 15 15.88 -8.00 -7.48
CA ILE A 15 17.27 -7.80 -7.08
C ILE A 15 17.89 -6.70 -7.96
N GLY A 16 18.10 -5.51 -7.38
CA GLY A 16 18.48 -4.34 -8.15
C GLY A 16 17.48 -4.02 -9.24
N ASP A 17 17.93 -3.88 -10.47
CA ASP A 17 17.14 -3.68 -11.69
C ASP A 17 16.68 -4.98 -12.36
N GLN A 18 16.91 -6.13 -11.73
CA GLN A 18 16.61 -7.45 -12.26
C GLN A 18 15.51 -8.16 -11.47
N ILE A 19 14.90 -9.15 -12.11
CA ILE A 19 13.91 -10.04 -11.52
C ILE A 19 14.44 -11.47 -11.57
N PHE A 20 14.65 -12.08 -10.42
CA PHE A 20 14.92 -13.52 -10.35
C PHE A 20 13.64 -14.31 -10.59
N ASP A 21 13.65 -15.21 -11.56
CA ASP A 21 12.54 -16.05 -11.97
C ASP A 21 12.44 -17.29 -11.09
N LEU A 22 11.39 -17.39 -10.26
CA LEU A 22 11.18 -18.54 -9.36
C LEU A 22 10.97 -19.85 -10.14
N ARG A 23 10.27 -19.80 -11.27
CA ARG A 23 10.02 -20.99 -12.11
C ARG A 23 11.33 -21.50 -12.73
N ALA A 24 12.12 -20.60 -13.29
CA ALA A 24 13.42 -20.96 -13.84
C ALA A 24 14.36 -21.54 -12.76
N GLY A 25 14.31 -20.97 -11.55
CA GLY A 25 15.05 -21.49 -10.39
C GLY A 25 14.64 -22.89 -9.96
N LEU A 26 13.33 -23.21 -9.99
CA LEU A 26 12.81 -24.57 -9.76
C LEU A 26 13.30 -25.55 -10.82
N GLU A 27 13.14 -25.20 -12.08
CA GLU A 27 13.59 -26.02 -13.21
C GLU A 27 15.11 -26.23 -13.21
N ALA A 28 15.88 -25.33 -12.63
CA ALA A 28 17.32 -25.47 -12.42
C ALA A 28 17.70 -26.26 -11.15
N GLY A 29 16.72 -26.75 -10.38
CA GLY A 29 16.95 -27.54 -9.17
C GLY A 29 17.58 -26.74 -8.01
N LEU A 30 17.35 -25.41 -7.94
CA LEU A 30 17.97 -24.54 -6.95
C LEU A 30 17.30 -24.56 -5.57
N PHE A 31 16.12 -25.14 -5.45
CA PHE A 31 15.31 -25.20 -4.23
C PHE A 31 15.13 -26.63 -3.74
N ALA A 32 15.05 -26.82 -2.42
CA ALA A 32 14.79 -28.10 -1.78
C ALA A 32 13.94 -27.90 -0.50
N GLY A 33 13.23 -28.97 -0.08
CA GLY A 33 12.42 -28.98 1.14
C GLY A 33 11.38 -27.84 1.15
N GLU A 34 11.18 -27.18 2.29
CA GLU A 34 10.21 -26.09 2.43
C GLU A 34 10.45 -24.93 1.45
N ALA A 35 11.71 -24.66 1.07
CA ALA A 35 12.02 -23.63 0.09
C ALA A 35 11.51 -24.01 -1.31
N ALA A 36 11.52 -25.30 -1.68
CA ALA A 36 10.93 -25.78 -2.94
C ALA A 36 9.40 -25.63 -2.90
N THR A 37 8.75 -26.06 -1.82
CA THR A 37 7.30 -25.88 -1.63
C THR A 37 6.87 -24.42 -1.81
N ALA A 38 7.61 -23.48 -1.19
CA ALA A 38 7.30 -22.07 -1.33
C ALA A 38 7.62 -21.50 -2.73
N ALA A 39 8.70 -21.96 -3.37
CA ALA A 39 9.03 -21.56 -4.73
C ALA A 39 7.98 -22.08 -5.74
N GLU A 40 7.50 -23.32 -5.60
CA GLU A 40 6.42 -23.89 -6.40
C GLU A 40 5.13 -23.07 -6.27
N ALA A 41 4.74 -22.76 -5.03
CA ALA A 41 3.57 -21.94 -4.73
C ALA A 41 3.70 -20.52 -5.33
N GLY A 42 4.91 -19.93 -5.36
CA GLY A 42 5.19 -18.63 -5.92
C GLY A 42 5.41 -18.60 -7.43
N ALA A 43 5.72 -19.73 -8.07
CA ALA A 43 6.00 -19.80 -9.51
C ALA A 43 4.76 -19.84 -10.41
N GLY A 44 3.57 -19.87 -9.82
CA GLY A 44 2.27 -19.86 -10.49
C GLY A 44 1.88 -18.50 -11.06
N PRO A 45 0.65 -18.39 -11.62
CA PRO A 45 0.14 -17.15 -12.23
C PRO A 45 -0.29 -16.10 -11.22
N THR A 46 -0.36 -16.42 -9.93
CA THR A 46 -0.66 -15.50 -8.82
C THR A 46 0.13 -15.91 -7.57
N LEU A 47 0.33 -15.00 -6.63
CA LEU A 47 0.98 -15.30 -5.35
C LEU A 47 0.02 -15.84 -4.27
N ASN A 48 -1.29 -15.96 -4.52
CA ASN A 48 -2.25 -16.47 -3.52
C ASN A 48 -1.81 -17.83 -2.92
N PRO A 49 -1.30 -18.82 -3.68
CA PRO A 49 -0.82 -20.07 -3.08
C PRO A 49 0.39 -19.86 -2.15
N LEU A 50 1.30 -18.94 -2.49
CA LEU A 50 2.44 -18.59 -1.63
C LEU A 50 1.97 -17.82 -0.38
N MET A 51 1.01 -16.93 -0.53
CA MET A 51 0.41 -16.17 0.57
C MET A 51 -0.29 -17.10 1.57
N ALA A 52 -0.92 -18.17 1.08
CA ALA A 52 -1.59 -19.16 1.93
C ALA A 52 -0.62 -19.98 2.80
N LEU A 53 0.66 -20.00 2.47
CA LEU A 53 1.65 -20.73 3.25
C LEU A 53 1.97 -20.01 4.56
N GLY A 54 2.17 -20.77 5.62
CA GLY A 54 2.67 -20.27 6.89
C GLY A 54 4.10 -19.74 6.80
N LYS A 55 4.59 -19.19 7.91
CA LYS A 55 5.90 -18.54 8.02
C LYS A 55 7.10 -19.44 7.69
N GLY A 56 7.05 -20.75 8.04
CA GLY A 56 8.16 -21.70 7.81
C GLY A 56 8.64 -21.73 6.36
N PRO A 57 7.80 -22.14 5.39
CA PRO A 57 8.17 -22.20 3.98
C PRO A 57 8.59 -20.85 3.40
N ARG A 58 7.93 -19.72 3.80
CA ARG A 58 8.30 -18.38 3.35
C ARG A 58 9.69 -17.96 3.85
N CYS A 59 9.99 -18.22 5.12
CA CYS A 59 11.33 -18.01 5.69
C CYS A 59 12.40 -18.87 5.00
N ALA A 60 12.09 -20.13 4.71
CA ALA A 60 13.00 -21.05 4.00
C ALA A 60 13.31 -20.55 2.58
N LEU A 61 12.30 -20.12 1.83
CA LEU A 61 12.47 -19.52 0.50
C LEU A 61 13.34 -18.27 0.57
N ARG A 62 13.02 -17.31 1.47
CA ARG A 62 13.79 -16.08 1.62
C ARG A 62 15.26 -16.36 1.94
N ARG A 63 15.52 -17.24 2.90
CA ARG A 63 16.90 -17.63 3.29
C ARG A 63 17.64 -18.24 2.10
N ARG A 64 16.97 -19.13 1.35
CA ARG A 64 17.56 -19.75 0.17
C ARG A 64 17.88 -18.72 -0.92
N LEU A 65 16.96 -17.83 -1.24
CA LEU A 65 17.17 -16.75 -2.22
C LEU A 65 18.30 -15.81 -1.78
N SER A 66 18.35 -15.42 -0.51
CA SER A 66 19.44 -14.59 0.03
C SER A 66 20.81 -15.27 -0.17
N GLY A 67 20.93 -16.59 0.12
CA GLY A 67 22.17 -17.30 -0.11
C GLY A 67 22.52 -17.45 -1.60
N LEU A 68 21.55 -17.64 -2.49
CA LEU A 68 21.77 -17.75 -3.93
C LEU A 68 22.23 -16.43 -4.56
N LEU A 69 21.76 -15.30 -4.06
CA LEU A 69 21.96 -13.97 -4.63
C LEU A 69 23.00 -13.13 -3.86
N CYS A 70 23.62 -13.70 -2.82
CA CYS A 70 24.68 -13.05 -2.07
C CYS A 70 25.97 -13.00 -2.90
N ALA A 71 26.59 -11.82 -2.98
CA ALA A 71 27.81 -11.62 -3.77
C ALA A 71 29.03 -12.37 -3.21
N ASP A 72 29.04 -12.63 -1.90
CA ASP A 72 30.17 -13.20 -1.17
C ASP A 72 30.02 -14.73 -0.93
N ASP A 73 28.94 -15.35 -1.43
CA ASP A 73 28.66 -16.77 -1.20
C ASP A 73 29.36 -17.65 -2.26
N ALA A 74 29.88 -18.80 -1.82
CA ALA A 74 30.38 -19.87 -2.69
C ALA A 74 29.31 -20.41 -3.68
N GLN A 75 28.03 -20.11 -3.48
CA GLN A 75 26.94 -20.42 -4.39
C GLN A 75 26.97 -19.60 -5.68
N ARG A 76 27.63 -18.43 -5.68
CA ARG A 76 27.73 -17.55 -6.85
C ARG A 76 28.21 -18.28 -8.10
N SER A 77 29.25 -19.08 -7.97
CA SER A 77 29.80 -19.89 -9.07
C SER A 77 28.80 -20.86 -9.71
N LYS A 78 27.75 -21.26 -8.97
CA LYS A 78 26.67 -22.09 -9.46
C LYS A 78 25.58 -21.30 -10.18
N ILE A 79 25.40 -20.03 -9.81
CA ILE A 79 24.33 -19.15 -10.35
C ILE A 79 24.81 -18.40 -11.59
N GLU A 80 26.07 -17.93 -11.61
CA GLU A 80 26.61 -17.17 -12.75
C GLU A 80 26.39 -17.83 -14.12
N PRO A 81 26.63 -19.14 -14.32
CA PRO A 81 26.37 -19.80 -15.60
C PRO A 81 24.88 -19.84 -15.98
N LEU A 82 23.98 -19.68 -15.01
CA LEU A 82 22.54 -19.73 -15.19
C LEU A 82 21.91 -18.32 -15.24
N ALA A 83 22.70 -17.27 -15.02
CA ALA A 83 22.18 -15.90 -14.84
C ALA A 83 21.27 -15.46 -15.98
N ALA A 84 21.67 -15.69 -17.24
CA ALA A 84 20.85 -15.34 -18.41
C ALA A 84 19.48 -16.03 -18.47
N ARG A 85 19.31 -17.16 -17.77
CA ARG A 85 18.04 -17.88 -17.67
C ARG A 85 17.24 -17.47 -16.44
N LEU A 86 17.92 -17.11 -15.35
CA LEU A 86 17.33 -16.85 -14.04
C LEU A 86 16.94 -15.39 -13.82
N LEU A 87 17.66 -14.48 -14.47
CA LEU A 87 17.54 -13.04 -14.25
C LEU A 87 16.99 -12.34 -15.49
N HIS A 88 15.98 -11.53 -15.30
CA HIS A 88 15.37 -10.71 -16.35
C HIS A 88 15.52 -9.25 -15.96
N ASN A 89 15.88 -8.37 -16.91
CA ASN A 89 15.84 -6.94 -16.69
C ASN A 89 14.38 -6.51 -16.44
N ALA A 90 14.12 -5.86 -15.32
CA ALA A 90 12.76 -5.45 -14.94
C ALA A 90 12.12 -4.50 -15.96
N ALA A 91 12.93 -3.68 -16.65
CA ALA A 91 12.45 -2.76 -17.69
C ALA A 91 11.88 -3.49 -18.93
N ASP A 92 12.33 -4.73 -19.17
CA ASP A 92 11.89 -5.54 -20.32
C ASP A 92 10.71 -6.45 -19.97
N CYS A 93 10.18 -6.35 -18.74
CA CYS A 93 9.11 -7.19 -18.22
C CYS A 93 7.82 -6.40 -18.01
N THR A 94 6.69 -7.06 -18.20
CA THR A 94 5.40 -6.55 -17.74
C THR A 94 5.16 -7.00 -16.31
N LEU A 95 4.86 -6.05 -15.42
CA LEU A 95 4.49 -6.33 -14.03
C LEU A 95 2.96 -6.42 -13.90
N HIS A 96 2.49 -7.34 -13.05
CA HIS A 96 1.07 -7.65 -12.86
C HIS A 96 0.66 -7.47 -11.40
N LEU A 97 -0.65 -7.49 -11.13
CA LEU A 97 -1.15 -7.61 -9.76
C LEU A 97 -0.53 -8.84 -9.09
N PRO A 98 -0.05 -8.72 -7.84
CA PRO A 98 0.61 -9.83 -7.16
C PRO A 98 -0.34 -10.99 -6.85
N ALA A 99 -1.62 -10.70 -6.63
CA ALA A 99 -2.63 -11.69 -6.25
C ALA A 99 -3.97 -11.42 -6.92
N VAL A 100 -4.81 -12.43 -6.97
CA VAL A 100 -6.27 -12.26 -7.16
C VAL A 100 -6.82 -11.76 -5.83
N ILE A 101 -7.43 -10.58 -5.83
CA ILE A 101 -7.97 -9.92 -4.64
C ILE A 101 -9.40 -10.39 -4.45
N GLY A 102 -9.65 -11.13 -3.37
CA GLY A 102 -10.99 -11.58 -2.99
C GLY A 102 -11.82 -10.44 -2.42
N SER A 103 -11.27 -9.75 -1.44
CA SER A 103 -11.89 -8.62 -0.74
C SER A 103 -10.90 -7.47 -0.57
N PHE A 104 -11.43 -6.24 -0.48
CA PHE A 104 -10.64 -5.06 -0.19
C PHE A 104 -11.34 -4.25 0.90
N THR A 105 -10.66 -4.08 2.03
CA THR A 105 -11.10 -3.24 3.14
C THR A 105 -10.12 -2.09 3.28
N ASP A 106 -10.63 -0.87 3.29
CA ASP A 106 -9.81 0.32 3.47
C ASP A 106 -10.04 0.91 4.86
N PHE A 107 -8.94 1.04 5.61
CA PHE A 107 -8.93 1.56 6.96
C PHE A 107 -8.71 3.08 6.97
N PHE A 108 -8.74 3.65 8.14
CA PHE A 108 -8.50 5.06 8.39
C PHE A 108 -7.54 5.21 9.58
N ALA A 109 -6.37 4.52 9.49
CA ALA A 109 -5.45 4.37 10.61
C ALA A 109 -4.56 5.60 10.88
N GLY A 110 -4.48 6.56 9.94
CA GLY A 110 -3.65 7.76 10.04
C GLY A 110 -4.35 8.88 10.81
N ILE A 111 -3.92 9.14 12.06
CA ILE A 111 -4.57 10.14 12.93
C ILE A 111 -4.44 11.58 12.40
N HIS A 112 -3.33 11.90 11.76
CA HIS A 112 -3.10 13.26 11.24
C HIS A 112 -4.07 13.54 10.09
N HIS A 113 -4.23 12.61 9.14
CA HIS A 113 -5.21 12.73 8.07
C HIS A 113 -6.64 12.83 8.61
N ALA A 114 -7.01 11.96 9.56
CA ALA A 114 -8.33 11.99 10.20
C ALA A 114 -8.62 13.32 10.87
N ARG A 115 -7.65 13.86 11.61
CA ARG A 115 -7.74 15.16 12.26
C ARG A 115 -7.86 16.30 11.25
N ASN A 116 -7.02 16.33 10.22
CA ASN A 116 -7.02 17.38 9.20
C ASN A 116 -8.35 17.40 8.43
N GLY A 117 -8.91 16.22 8.10
CA GLY A 117 -10.25 16.09 7.54
C GLY A 117 -11.34 16.61 8.48
N GLY A 118 -11.25 16.22 9.75
CA GLY A 118 -12.21 16.63 10.77
C GLY A 118 -12.17 18.10 11.13
N MET A 119 -10.99 18.74 11.13
CA MET A 119 -10.83 20.18 11.40
C MET A 119 -11.66 21.06 10.46
N ARG A 120 -11.89 20.59 9.23
CA ARG A 120 -12.76 21.30 8.27
C ARG A 120 -14.24 21.15 8.58
N ARG A 121 -14.64 20.04 9.21
CA ARG A 121 -16.03 19.77 9.60
C ARG A 121 -16.38 20.41 10.94
N ASP A 122 -15.55 20.18 11.96
CA ASP A 122 -15.69 20.71 13.32
C ASP A 122 -14.30 20.93 13.95
N PRO A 123 -13.81 22.18 13.93
CA PRO A 123 -12.49 22.51 14.51
C PRO A 123 -12.37 22.19 16.00
N ASN A 124 -13.47 22.16 16.74
CA ASN A 124 -13.46 21.89 18.18
C ASN A 124 -13.42 20.38 18.49
N ASN A 125 -13.98 19.54 17.58
CA ASN A 125 -14.01 18.09 17.71
C ASN A 125 -13.61 17.43 16.37
N PRO A 126 -12.33 17.51 15.97
CA PRO A 126 -11.90 17.08 14.65
C PRO A 126 -11.96 15.56 14.45
N LEU A 127 -11.85 14.78 15.53
CA LEU A 127 -11.95 13.32 15.44
C LEU A 127 -13.34 12.85 15.85
N ASN A 128 -13.86 11.84 15.14
CA ASN A 128 -15.07 11.16 15.57
C ASN A 128 -14.86 10.52 16.95
N ALA A 129 -15.90 10.46 17.78
CA ALA A 129 -15.82 9.97 19.17
C ALA A 129 -15.26 8.53 19.29
N ASN A 130 -15.48 7.71 18.28
CA ASN A 130 -15.00 6.32 18.23
C ASN A 130 -13.58 6.16 17.67
N TYR A 131 -12.98 7.18 17.04
CA TYR A 131 -11.72 7.05 16.29
C TYR A 131 -10.57 6.45 17.11
N LYS A 132 -10.44 6.89 18.36
CA LYS A 132 -9.36 6.45 19.27
C LYS A 132 -9.61 5.08 19.92
N TYR A 133 -10.80 4.50 19.72
CA TYR A 133 -11.21 3.20 20.24
C TYR A 133 -11.31 2.13 19.18
N VAL A 134 -11.63 2.52 17.96
CA VAL A 134 -11.95 1.61 16.86
C VAL A 134 -11.10 1.94 15.63
N PRO A 135 -10.33 0.98 15.10
CA PRO A 135 -9.79 1.10 13.75
C PRO A 135 -10.93 1.13 12.73
N VAL A 136 -11.41 2.35 12.40
CA VAL A 136 -12.53 2.50 11.46
C VAL A 136 -12.10 2.14 10.05
N ALA A 137 -13.03 1.54 9.27
CA ALA A 137 -12.80 1.13 7.90
C ALA A 137 -14.09 1.15 7.10
N TYR A 138 -13.97 1.03 5.79
CA TYR A 138 -15.08 0.75 4.88
C TYR A 138 -14.73 -0.37 3.91
N HIS A 139 -15.74 -1.04 3.36
CA HIS A 139 -15.55 -2.02 2.30
C HIS A 139 -15.30 -1.28 0.99
N SER A 140 -14.08 -1.44 0.47
CA SER A 140 -13.68 -0.86 -0.80
C SER A 140 -13.92 -1.83 -1.96
N ARG A 141 -13.52 -1.45 -3.17
CA ARG A 141 -13.86 -2.20 -4.37
C ARG A 141 -12.67 -2.96 -4.94
N ALA A 142 -12.57 -4.27 -4.66
CA ALA A 142 -11.50 -5.14 -5.18
C ALA A 142 -11.41 -5.14 -6.72
N SER A 143 -12.56 -5.11 -7.42
CA SER A 143 -12.61 -5.21 -8.89
C SER A 143 -12.05 -4.02 -9.65
N SER A 144 -11.80 -2.87 -9.00
CA SER A 144 -11.20 -1.68 -9.60
C SER A 144 -9.75 -1.44 -9.18
N VAL A 145 -9.14 -2.37 -8.44
CA VAL A 145 -7.70 -2.32 -8.14
C VAL A 145 -6.89 -2.61 -9.41
N ARG A 146 -5.89 -1.77 -9.69
CA ARG A 146 -5.02 -1.87 -10.87
C ARG A 146 -3.54 -1.80 -10.46
N PRO A 147 -2.67 -2.47 -11.20
CA PRO A 147 -1.23 -2.31 -10.98
C PRO A 147 -0.76 -0.95 -11.45
N SER A 148 0.39 -0.54 -10.97
CA SER A 148 1.14 0.63 -11.42
C SER A 148 1.23 0.71 -12.96
N ASN A 149 1.25 1.92 -13.50
CA ASN A 149 1.25 2.25 -14.94
C ASN A 149 -0.07 2.02 -15.71
N VAL A 150 -1.14 1.59 -15.04
CA VAL A 150 -2.47 1.58 -15.65
C VAL A 150 -3.13 2.94 -15.42
N PRO A 151 -3.54 3.67 -16.47
CA PRO A 151 -4.16 4.99 -16.31
C PRO A 151 -5.47 4.93 -15.51
N ILE A 152 -5.78 6.00 -14.80
CA ILE A 152 -7.04 6.19 -14.09
C ILE A 152 -7.89 7.20 -14.85
N ARG A 153 -9.11 6.79 -15.20
CA ARG A 153 -10.09 7.68 -15.81
C ARG A 153 -10.75 8.54 -14.75
N ARG A 154 -10.83 9.86 -14.99
CA ARG A 154 -11.59 10.78 -14.14
C ARG A 154 -13.05 10.31 -14.02
N PRO A 155 -13.56 10.07 -12.80
CA PRO A 155 -14.92 9.54 -12.62
C PRO A 155 -15.97 10.63 -12.82
N ASN A 156 -17.16 10.21 -13.25
CA ASN A 156 -18.37 11.02 -13.19
C ASN A 156 -19.16 10.67 -11.93
N GLY A 157 -19.83 11.67 -11.36
CA GLY A 157 -20.69 11.47 -10.21
C GLY A 157 -21.63 12.66 -9.98
N GLN A 158 -22.53 12.51 -9.03
CA GLN A 158 -23.31 13.64 -8.52
C GLN A 158 -22.41 14.48 -7.60
N ARG A 159 -22.49 15.79 -7.76
CA ARG A 159 -21.77 16.78 -6.98
C ARG A 159 -22.75 17.87 -6.54
N LYS A 160 -22.57 18.38 -5.35
CA LYS A 160 -23.38 19.50 -4.84
C LYS A 160 -22.48 20.41 -3.99
N ALA A 161 -22.25 21.63 -4.48
CA ALA A 161 -21.58 22.65 -3.67
C ALA A 161 -22.51 23.11 -2.52
N PRO A 162 -21.95 23.63 -1.42
CA PRO A 162 -22.75 24.06 -0.28
C PRO A 162 -23.81 25.13 -0.60
N ASP A 163 -23.52 26.00 -1.58
CA ASP A 163 -24.36 27.10 -2.05
C ASP A 163 -25.33 26.71 -3.17
N GLU A 164 -25.25 25.49 -3.70
CA GLU A 164 -26.17 24.98 -4.72
C GLU A 164 -27.45 24.40 -4.07
N ASN A 165 -28.60 24.58 -4.74
CA ASN A 165 -29.87 24.01 -4.28
C ASN A 165 -30.07 22.55 -4.76
N THR A 166 -29.53 22.21 -5.92
CA THR A 166 -29.68 20.90 -6.56
C THR A 166 -28.32 20.34 -6.95
N PRO A 167 -28.12 19.01 -6.87
CA PRO A 167 -26.88 18.40 -7.35
C PRO A 167 -26.80 18.49 -8.88
N SER A 168 -25.55 18.55 -9.37
CA SER A 168 -25.19 18.38 -10.77
C SER A 168 -24.55 17.02 -11.02
N PHE A 169 -24.57 16.52 -12.26
CA PHE A 169 -23.88 15.28 -12.65
C PHE A 169 -22.79 15.58 -13.69
N GLY A 170 -21.62 15.03 -13.50
CA GLY A 170 -20.51 15.20 -14.45
C GLY A 170 -19.16 14.72 -13.87
N PRO A 171 -18.03 15.01 -14.57
CA PRO A 171 -16.71 14.63 -14.12
C PRO A 171 -16.36 15.31 -12.79
N SER A 172 -15.69 14.58 -11.90
CA SER A 172 -15.18 15.14 -10.64
C SER A 172 -14.26 16.33 -10.90
N GLN A 173 -14.46 17.41 -10.13
CA GLN A 173 -13.65 18.63 -10.18
C GLN A 173 -12.60 18.64 -9.05
N LYS A 174 -12.69 17.71 -8.08
CA LYS A 174 -11.79 17.62 -6.95
C LYS A 174 -11.18 16.21 -6.88
N LEU A 175 -10.48 15.80 -7.96
CA LEU A 175 -9.78 14.52 -7.99
C LEU A 175 -8.49 14.63 -7.18
N ASP A 176 -8.26 13.65 -6.30
CA ASP A 176 -7.20 13.62 -5.31
C ASP A 176 -6.56 12.23 -5.24
N TYR A 177 -5.37 12.14 -4.63
CA TYR A 177 -4.70 10.91 -4.26
C TYR A 177 -4.71 10.70 -2.74
N GLU A 178 -4.53 9.46 -2.31
CA GLU A 178 -4.25 9.11 -0.92
C GLU A 178 -3.03 8.18 -0.86
N LEU A 179 -1.96 8.65 -0.19
CA LEU A 179 -0.73 7.90 0.01
C LEU A 179 -0.90 6.89 1.14
N GLU A 180 -0.86 5.60 0.81
CA GLU A 180 -1.15 4.51 1.72
C GLU A 180 -0.20 3.32 1.56
N LEU A 181 -0.25 2.38 2.50
CA LEU A 181 0.24 1.03 2.32
C LEU A 181 -0.88 0.06 1.95
N ALA A 182 -0.57 -0.82 1.01
CA ALA A 182 -1.28 -2.07 0.76
C ALA A 182 -0.81 -3.11 1.77
N VAL A 183 -1.72 -3.69 2.55
CA VAL A 183 -1.44 -4.81 3.46
C VAL A 183 -2.02 -6.07 2.82
N TRP A 184 -1.15 -7.00 2.46
CA TRP A 184 -1.54 -8.25 1.83
C TRP A 184 -1.75 -9.34 2.88
N ILE A 185 -2.94 -9.93 2.89
CA ILE A 185 -3.25 -11.03 3.79
C ILE A 185 -2.56 -12.30 3.32
N GLY A 186 -1.94 -12.98 4.27
CA GLY A 186 -1.27 -14.27 4.12
C GLY A 186 -2.23 -15.43 4.41
N PRO A 187 -1.89 -16.32 5.34
CA PRO A 187 -2.81 -17.36 5.79
C PRO A 187 -4.13 -16.73 6.27
N GLY A 188 -5.23 -17.21 5.72
CA GLY A 188 -6.55 -16.71 6.08
C GLY A 188 -7.06 -17.24 7.42
N SER A 189 -8.30 -16.88 7.76
CA SER A 189 -9.08 -17.44 8.86
C SER A 189 -10.38 -18.05 8.34
N ARG A 190 -11.10 -18.77 9.19
CA ARG A 190 -12.43 -19.29 8.86
C ARG A 190 -13.50 -18.36 9.36
N LEU A 191 -14.64 -18.36 8.67
CA LEU A 191 -15.82 -17.63 9.12
C LEU A 191 -16.21 -18.06 10.54
N GLY A 192 -16.39 -17.08 11.43
CA GLY A 192 -16.69 -17.30 12.84
C GLY A 192 -15.47 -17.47 13.75
N GLU A 193 -14.25 -17.49 13.20
CA GLU A 193 -12.99 -17.65 13.94
C GLU A 193 -12.19 -16.35 13.93
N PRO A 194 -12.27 -15.51 14.98
CA PRO A 194 -11.47 -14.29 15.08
C PRO A 194 -9.98 -14.58 15.15
N ILE A 195 -9.15 -13.70 14.60
CA ILE A 195 -7.69 -13.74 14.75
C ILE A 195 -7.32 -12.91 15.99
N PRO A 196 -6.77 -13.53 17.05
CA PRO A 196 -6.27 -12.80 18.20
C PRO A 196 -5.12 -11.86 17.82
N ILE A 197 -5.02 -10.70 18.50
CA ILE A 197 -3.97 -9.72 18.17
C ILE A 197 -2.55 -10.29 18.27
N GLY A 198 -2.29 -11.19 19.22
CA GLY A 198 -0.98 -11.85 19.36
C GLY A 198 -0.59 -12.75 18.17
N GLU A 199 -1.56 -13.14 17.32
CA GLU A 199 -1.36 -13.97 16.13
C GLU A 199 -1.47 -13.14 14.83
N ALA A 200 -2.04 -11.94 14.92
CA ALA A 200 -2.43 -11.13 13.76
C ALA A 200 -1.26 -10.83 12.80
N ALA A 201 -0.05 -10.63 13.31
CA ALA A 201 1.13 -10.38 12.50
C ALA A 201 1.51 -11.55 11.59
N ASP A 202 1.21 -12.80 11.96
CA ASP A 202 1.50 -14.00 11.17
C ASP A 202 0.52 -14.18 9.99
N HIS A 203 -0.63 -13.49 10.04
CA HIS A 203 -1.60 -13.41 8.95
C HIS A 203 -1.26 -12.34 7.90
N VAL A 204 -0.22 -11.54 8.09
CA VAL A 204 0.25 -10.55 7.13
C VAL A 204 1.35 -11.16 6.26
N PHE A 205 1.10 -11.25 4.95
CA PHE A 205 2.12 -11.72 3.99
C PHE A 205 3.19 -10.67 3.75
N GLY A 206 2.80 -9.41 3.60
CA GLY A 206 3.71 -8.32 3.33
C GLY A 206 3.00 -7.02 3.01
N LEU A 207 3.78 -6.00 2.69
CA LEU A 207 3.33 -4.64 2.43
C LEU A 207 3.71 -4.18 1.02
N GLY A 208 2.90 -3.30 0.45
CA GLY A 208 3.15 -2.59 -0.80
C GLY A 208 2.73 -1.14 -0.70
N LEU A 209 2.82 -0.39 -1.81
CA LEU A 209 2.26 0.96 -1.92
C LEU A 209 0.86 0.90 -2.50
N LEU A 210 -0.01 1.79 -2.05
CA LEU A 210 -1.39 1.93 -2.49
C LEU A 210 -1.73 3.41 -2.66
N ASN A 211 -2.43 3.73 -3.74
CA ASN A 211 -3.09 5.01 -3.96
C ASN A 211 -4.59 4.79 -4.04
N ASP A 212 -5.33 5.24 -3.03
CA ASP A 212 -6.79 5.23 -3.03
C ASP A 212 -7.31 6.54 -3.64
N TRP A 213 -7.53 6.51 -4.96
CA TRP A 213 -8.00 7.68 -5.71
C TRP A 213 -9.34 8.18 -5.17
N SER A 214 -9.45 9.49 -4.99
CA SER A 214 -10.58 10.11 -4.31
C SER A 214 -11.20 11.22 -5.14
N ALA A 215 -12.46 11.07 -5.54
CA ALA A 215 -13.26 12.14 -6.11
C ALA A 215 -13.96 12.90 -4.98
N ARG A 216 -13.30 13.91 -4.42
CA ARG A 216 -13.68 14.56 -3.14
C ARG A 216 -15.04 15.25 -3.18
N ASP A 217 -15.40 15.85 -4.30
CA ASP A 217 -16.70 16.49 -4.51
C ASP A 217 -17.85 15.47 -4.58
N VAL A 218 -17.63 14.32 -5.21
CA VAL A 218 -18.58 13.20 -5.22
C VAL A 218 -18.66 12.58 -3.83
N GLN A 219 -17.52 12.30 -3.20
CA GLN A 219 -17.44 11.74 -1.86
C GLN A 219 -18.16 12.61 -0.82
N ALA A 220 -17.97 13.92 -0.87
CA ALA A 220 -18.62 14.84 0.07
C ALA A 220 -20.14 14.78 -0.01
N TRP A 221 -20.70 14.62 -1.20
CA TRP A 221 -22.14 14.58 -1.42
C TRP A 221 -22.76 13.24 -1.01
N GLU A 222 -22.07 12.11 -1.28
CA GLU A 222 -22.66 10.78 -1.09
C GLU A 222 -22.37 10.12 0.27
N SER A 223 -21.36 10.61 1.03
CA SER A 223 -20.83 9.85 2.18
C SER A 223 -21.83 9.62 3.32
N GLN A 224 -22.87 10.44 3.41
CA GLN A 224 -23.93 10.24 4.40
C GLN A 224 -25.12 9.52 3.78
N PRO A 225 -25.66 8.47 4.42
CA PRO A 225 -25.35 7.96 5.78
C PRO A 225 -24.37 6.76 5.83
N LEU A 226 -23.96 6.16 4.69
CA LEU A 226 -23.27 4.86 4.69
C LEU A 226 -21.76 4.90 4.43
N GLY A 227 -21.19 6.07 4.24
CA GLY A 227 -19.77 6.23 3.91
C GLY A 227 -19.51 6.39 2.40
N PRO A 228 -18.23 6.45 1.96
CA PRO A 228 -17.88 6.70 0.56
C PRO A 228 -18.22 5.51 -0.33
N PHE A 229 -18.61 5.81 -1.59
CA PHE A 229 -18.97 4.80 -2.59
C PHE A 229 -18.40 5.16 -3.97
N LEU A 230 -19.09 5.97 -4.79
CA LEU A 230 -18.65 6.35 -6.14
C LEU A 230 -17.39 7.23 -6.12
N GLY A 231 -17.22 7.99 -5.05
CA GLY A 231 -16.02 8.82 -4.84
C GLY A 231 -14.74 8.04 -4.64
N LYS A 232 -14.83 6.70 -4.45
CA LYS A 232 -13.71 5.80 -4.18
C LYS A 232 -13.64 4.59 -5.12
N ASN A 233 -14.77 4.02 -5.53
CA ASN A 233 -14.82 2.72 -6.21
C ASN A 233 -14.36 2.74 -7.68
N PHE A 234 -14.04 3.89 -8.24
CA PHE A 234 -13.64 4.06 -9.64
C PHE A 234 -12.19 3.60 -9.91
N GLY A 235 -11.35 3.52 -8.89
CA GLY A 235 -9.97 3.06 -9.06
C GLY A 235 -9.13 3.10 -7.80
N THR A 236 -8.28 2.10 -7.65
CA THR A 236 -7.20 2.04 -6.67
C THR A 236 -5.95 1.54 -7.40
N THR A 237 -4.83 2.24 -7.26
CA THR A 237 -3.56 1.83 -7.87
C THR A 237 -2.65 1.24 -6.80
N ILE A 238 -2.00 0.10 -7.11
CA ILE A 238 -1.03 -0.52 -6.21
C ILE A 238 0.32 -0.73 -6.90
N SER A 239 1.39 -0.67 -6.10
CA SER A 239 2.69 -1.18 -6.55
C SER A 239 2.58 -2.69 -6.81
N PRO A 240 3.14 -3.20 -7.93
CA PRO A 240 3.14 -4.64 -8.21
C PRO A 240 4.11 -5.43 -7.32
N TRP A 241 4.91 -4.75 -6.51
CA TRP A 241 5.87 -5.35 -5.58
C TRP A 241 5.29 -5.51 -4.18
N VAL A 242 5.51 -6.68 -3.59
CA VAL A 242 5.16 -6.97 -2.20
C VAL A 242 6.45 -7.21 -1.43
N ILE A 243 6.68 -6.40 -0.41
CA ILE A 243 7.79 -6.59 0.52
C ILE A 243 7.30 -7.49 1.64
N THR A 244 7.81 -8.72 1.69
CA THR A 244 7.31 -9.72 2.66
C THR A 244 7.59 -9.32 4.11
N SER A 245 6.75 -9.77 5.04
CA SER A 245 6.89 -9.51 6.48
C SER A 245 8.27 -9.92 7.00
N GLU A 246 8.86 -10.99 6.45
CA GLU A 246 10.20 -11.46 6.78
C GLU A 246 11.30 -10.51 6.28
N ALA A 247 11.06 -9.82 5.15
CA ALA A 247 11.98 -8.79 4.66
C ALA A 247 11.94 -7.54 5.52
N LEU A 248 10.77 -7.20 6.03
CA LEU A 248 10.53 -6.02 6.87
C LEU A 248 10.93 -6.23 8.33
N ALA A 249 11.25 -7.45 8.77
CA ALA A 249 11.56 -7.74 10.15
C ALA A 249 12.65 -6.82 10.79
N PRO A 250 13.74 -6.46 10.09
CA PRO A 250 14.75 -5.55 10.64
C PRO A 250 14.26 -4.12 10.87
N PHE A 251 13.20 -3.71 10.17
CA PHE A 251 12.65 -2.35 10.17
C PHE A 251 11.43 -2.19 11.07
N ARG A 252 11.12 -3.23 11.86
CA ARG A 252 10.11 -3.12 12.90
C ARG A 252 10.60 -2.24 14.04
N VAL A 253 9.70 -1.39 14.53
CA VAL A 253 9.92 -0.47 15.64
C VAL A 253 8.76 -0.52 16.62
N ALA A 254 8.95 0.06 17.79
CA ALA A 254 7.87 0.21 18.75
C ALA A 254 6.76 1.10 18.19
N GLN A 255 5.52 0.77 18.50
CA GLN A 255 4.40 1.68 18.25
C GLN A 255 4.67 3.00 19.00
N PRO A 256 4.54 4.16 18.35
CA PRO A 256 4.64 5.44 19.02
C PRO A 256 3.69 5.50 20.22
N PRO A 257 4.09 6.10 21.33
CA PRO A 257 3.21 6.24 22.47
C PRO A 257 1.99 7.07 22.11
N ARG A 258 0.83 6.66 22.59
CA ARG A 258 -0.38 7.47 22.43
C ARG A 258 -0.22 8.82 23.13
N PRO A 259 -0.76 9.90 22.55
CA PRO A 259 -0.75 11.22 23.21
C PRO A 259 -1.34 11.15 24.63
N ALA A 260 -0.82 11.99 25.53
CA ALA A 260 -1.35 12.05 26.90
C ALA A 260 -2.84 12.37 26.90
N GLY A 261 -3.62 11.59 27.61
CA GLY A 261 -5.09 11.70 27.68
C GLY A 261 -5.84 10.88 26.65
N ASP A 262 -5.15 10.24 25.71
CA ASP A 262 -5.79 9.28 24.81
C ASP A 262 -6.12 7.97 25.55
N PRO A 263 -7.24 7.31 25.22
CA PRO A 263 -7.60 6.04 25.85
C PRO A 263 -6.64 4.93 25.44
N GLU A 264 -6.39 3.99 26.36
CA GLU A 264 -5.71 2.74 25.98
C GLU A 264 -6.63 1.91 25.08
N PRO A 265 -6.07 1.10 24.17
CA PRO A 265 -6.83 0.16 23.38
C PRO A 265 -7.58 -0.83 24.27
N LEU A 266 -8.76 -1.27 23.82
CA LEU A 266 -9.46 -2.37 24.51
C LEU A 266 -8.65 -3.67 24.44
N PRO A 267 -8.86 -4.62 25.37
CA PRO A 267 -8.02 -5.83 25.49
C PRO A 267 -7.84 -6.63 24.21
N TYR A 268 -8.83 -6.69 23.31
CA TYR A 268 -8.71 -7.41 22.04
C TYR A 268 -7.80 -6.72 21.02
N LEU A 269 -7.43 -5.45 21.26
CA LEU A 269 -6.48 -4.65 20.45
C LEU A 269 -5.18 -4.38 21.22
N TRP A 270 -4.95 -5.07 22.34
CA TRP A 270 -3.77 -4.89 23.17
C TRP A 270 -2.89 -6.12 23.18
N ASP A 271 -1.65 -5.96 22.75
CA ASP A 271 -0.60 -6.96 22.87
C ASP A 271 0.75 -6.29 23.13
N ASP A 272 1.49 -6.79 24.14
CA ASP A 272 2.78 -6.20 24.51
C ASP A 272 3.87 -6.41 23.45
N ALA A 273 3.82 -7.48 22.68
CA ALA A 273 4.78 -7.72 21.58
C ALA A 273 4.49 -6.77 20.42
N ASP A 274 3.21 -6.59 20.06
CA ASP A 274 2.81 -5.61 19.04
C ASP A 274 3.21 -4.18 19.43
N ARG A 275 3.02 -3.79 20.67
CA ARG A 275 3.47 -2.47 21.15
C ARG A 275 4.98 -2.26 21.01
N ARG A 276 5.78 -3.30 21.25
CA ARG A 276 7.26 -3.20 21.16
C ARG A 276 7.79 -3.26 19.75
N THR A 277 7.08 -3.91 18.82
CA THR A 277 7.60 -4.18 17.46
C THR A 277 6.53 -4.20 16.38
N GLY A 278 5.33 -3.69 16.63
CA GLY A 278 4.19 -3.75 15.68
C GLY A 278 4.21 -2.67 14.62
N ALA A 279 4.90 -1.57 14.86
CA ALA A 279 5.08 -0.52 13.87
C ALA A 279 6.28 -0.82 12.94
N PHE A 280 6.33 -0.10 11.84
CA PHE A 280 7.42 -0.16 10.86
C PHE A 280 7.99 1.23 10.64
N ASP A 281 9.30 1.32 10.39
CA ASP A 281 9.97 2.54 9.91
C ASP A 281 10.09 2.46 8.39
N ILE A 282 9.10 3.00 7.71
CA ILE A 282 9.01 3.07 6.25
C ILE A 282 8.83 4.54 5.87
N ALA A 283 9.83 5.11 5.23
CA ALA A 283 9.72 6.45 4.66
C ALA A 283 8.92 6.40 3.36
N LEU A 284 8.01 7.37 3.19
CA LEU A 284 7.07 7.48 2.08
C LEU A 284 7.22 8.84 1.40
N GLU A 285 7.08 8.86 0.08
CA GLU A 285 7.07 10.10 -0.72
C GLU A 285 5.90 10.08 -1.71
N ALA A 286 5.21 11.21 -1.81
CA ALA A 286 4.26 11.50 -2.89
C ALA A 286 4.88 12.51 -3.84
N LEU A 287 4.87 12.18 -5.14
CA LEU A 287 5.38 13.05 -6.20
C LEU A 287 4.32 13.24 -7.29
N LEU A 288 4.38 14.37 -7.95
CA LEU A 288 3.50 14.75 -9.05
C LEU A 288 4.33 15.08 -10.28
N LEU A 289 4.03 14.44 -11.40
CA LEU A 289 4.59 14.75 -12.71
C LEU A 289 3.49 15.29 -13.60
N THR A 290 3.66 16.54 -14.06
CA THR A 290 2.73 17.21 -14.99
C THR A 290 3.31 17.29 -16.39
N GLU A 291 2.46 17.64 -17.36
CA GLU A 291 2.92 17.91 -18.73
C GLU A 291 3.90 19.08 -18.75
N GLY A 292 3.69 20.11 -17.93
CA GLY A 292 4.59 21.27 -17.83
C GLY A 292 5.95 20.94 -17.25
N LEU A 293 6.03 20.02 -16.25
CA LEU A 293 7.29 19.49 -15.74
C LEU A 293 8.03 18.71 -16.82
N THR A 294 7.31 17.81 -17.51
CA THR A 294 7.87 16.98 -18.59
C THR A 294 8.39 17.84 -19.76
N ALA A 295 7.62 18.83 -20.20
CA ALA A 295 8.00 19.73 -21.28
C ALA A 295 9.26 20.56 -20.97
N LYS A 296 9.52 20.82 -19.68
CA LYS A 296 10.71 21.53 -19.20
C LYS A 296 11.87 20.60 -18.84
N GLY A 297 11.74 19.28 -19.01
CA GLY A 297 12.75 18.30 -18.62
C GLY A 297 13.01 18.28 -17.09
N LEU A 298 12.05 18.69 -16.29
CA LEU A 298 12.15 18.71 -14.83
C LEU A 298 11.73 17.35 -14.24
N PRO A 299 12.33 16.93 -13.12
CA PRO A 299 11.91 15.73 -12.42
C PRO A 299 10.50 15.89 -11.81
N PRO A 300 9.83 14.80 -11.43
CA PRO A 300 8.59 14.86 -10.67
C PRO A 300 8.75 15.75 -9.43
N HIS A 301 7.79 16.61 -9.18
CA HIS A 301 7.77 17.51 -8.02
C HIS A 301 7.36 16.73 -6.77
N ARG A 302 8.17 16.80 -5.70
CA ARG A 302 7.82 16.16 -4.42
C ARG A 302 6.73 16.98 -3.71
N MET A 303 5.56 16.37 -3.58
CA MET A 303 4.41 16.96 -2.89
C MET A 303 4.54 16.85 -1.38
N SER A 304 4.96 15.68 -0.89
CA SER A 304 5.12 15.43 0.55
C SER A 304 6.05 14.26 0.84
N ALA A 305 6.48 14.15 2.10
CA ALA A 305 7.21 13.02 2.64
C ALA A 305 6.72 12.71 4.06
N SER A 306 6.30 11.46 4.32
CA SER A 306 5.79 10.98 5.60
C SER A 306 6.48 9.69 6.04
N ASN A 307 6.05 9.14 7.16
CA ASN A 307 6.56 7.86 7.68
C ASN A 307 5.41 7.04 8.24
N THR A 308 5.48 5.73 8.13
CA THR A 308 4.46 4.82 8.67
C THR A 308 4.41 4.79 10.19
N THR A 309 5.42 5.31 10.88
CA THR A 309 5.38 5.54 12.33
C THR A 309 4.34 6.59 12.74
N ASP A 310 3.80 7.38 11.80
CA ASP A 310 2.71 8.33 12.04
C ASP A 310 1.32 7.67 12.09
N LEU A 311 1.22 6.36 11.83
CA LEU A 311 -0.03 5.60 11.99
C LEU A 311 -0.39 5.46 13.48
N TYR A 312 -1.67 5.70 13.79
CA TYR A 312 -2.22 5.54 15.14
C TYR A 312 -2.50 4.09 15.52
N TRP A 313 -2.92 3.28 14.54
CA TRP A 313 -3.20 1.86 14.67
C TRP A 313 -2.12 1.04 13.97
N THR A 314 -1.64 -0.03 14.61
CA THR A 314 -0.73 -1.00 14.00
C THR A 314 -1.46 -1.90 13.02
N ILE A 315 -0.73 -2.51 12.08
CA ILE A 315 -1.31 -3.45 11.12
C ILE A 315 -1.92 -4.68 11.84
N ALA A 316 -1.32 -5.15 12.92
CA ALA A 316 -1.88 -6.24 13.73
C ALA A 316 -3.23 -5.85 14.34
N GLN A 317 -3.37 -4.61 14.81
CA GLN A 317 -4.64 -4.10 15.32
C GLN A 317 -5.72 -4.03 14.23
N LEU A 318 -5.35 -3.69 12.97
CA LEU A 318 -6.29 -3.71 11.84
C LEU A 318 -6.82 -5.13 11.58
N VAL A 319 -5.92 -6.13 11.53
CA VAL A 319 -6.28 -7.53 11.31
C VAL A 319 -7.16 -8.07 12.45
N ALA A 320 -6.76 -7.84 13.70
CA ALA A 320 -7.53 -8.27 14.87
C ALA A 320 -8.92 -7.64 14.90
N HIS A 321 -9.02 -6.34 14.58
CA HIS A 321 -10.32 -5.66 14.54
C HIS A 321 -11.19 -6.16 13.40
N HIS A 322 -10.65 -6.36 12.21
CA HIS A 322 -11.40 -6.84 11.04
C HIS A 322 -12.09 -8.18 11.32
N THR A 323 -11.42 -9.06 12.05
CA THR A 323 -11.89 -10.42 12.29
C THR A 323 -12.62 -10.61 13.62
N CYS A 324 -12.62 -9.63 14.52
CA CYS A 324 -13.20 -9.77 15.88
C CYS A 324 -14.69 -10.12 15.91
N GLY A 325 -15.43 -9.75 14.87
CA GLY A 325 -16.85 -10.13 14.67
C GLY A 325 -17.03 -11.48 13.97
N GLY A 326 -15.96 -12.19 13.65
CA GLY A 326 -15.98 -13.49 12.97
C GLY A 326 -15.94 -13.42 11.44
N CYS A 327 -15.68 -12.25 10.84
CA CYS A 327 -15.40 -12.16 9.40
C CYS A 327 -14.13 -12.94 9.07
N ASP A 328 -14.18 -13.79 8.04
CA ASP A 328 -13.02 -14.52 7.54
C ASP A 328 -12.11 -13.63 6.67
N LEU A 329 -10.88 -14.06 6.52
CA LEU A 329 -9.90 -13.50 5.58
C LEU A 329 -9.39 -14.59 4.66
N GLY A 330 -9.21 -14.25 3.38
CA GLY A 330 -8.63 -15.12 2.37
C GLY A 330 -7.19 -14.72 2.02
N PRO A 331 -6.32 -15.68 1.61
CA PRO A 331 -4.99 -15.36 1.09
C PRO A 331 -5.09 -14.44 -0.14
N GLY A 332 -4.45 -13.28 -0.07
CA GLY A 332 -4.51 -12.26 -1.12
C GLY A 332 -5.62 -11.24 -0.95
N ASP A 333 -6.42 -11.28 0.12
CA ASP A 333 -7.24 -10.15 0.51
C ASP A 333 -6.34 -8.94 0.79
N LEU A 334 -6.88 -7.75 0.52
CA LEU A 334 -6.16 -6.49 0.58
C LEU A 334 -6.75 -5.59 1.66
N PHE A 335 -5.86 -4.99 2.48
CA PHE A 335 -6.22 -3.83 3.27
C PHE A 335 -5.46 -2.60 2.78
N GLY A 336 -6.15 -1.45 2.70
CA GLY A 336 -5.54 -0.13 2.73
C GLY A 336 -5.35 0.31 4.17
N THR A 337 -4.28 1.02 4.47
CA THR A 337 -4.06 1.56 5.82
C THR A 337 -4.90 2.80 6.10
N GLY A 338 -5.49 3.39 5.06
CA GLY A 338 -5.88 4.78 5.08
C GLY A 338 -4.68 5.71 4.88
N THR A 339 -4.97 6.93 4.47
CA THR A 339 -3.96 7.93 4.13
C THR A 339 -2.94 8.12 5.26
N ILE A 340 -1.65 8.05 4.93
CA ILE A 340 -0.53 8.22 5.85
C ILE A 340 -0.03 9.66 5.74
N SER A 341 -0.47 10.50 6.66
CA SER A 341 -0.02 11.88 6.79
C SER A 341 0.83 12.05 8.04
N GLY A 342 1.90 12.84 7.92
CA GLY A 342 2.69 13.29 9.06
C GLY A 342 2.04 14.44 9.83
N PRO A 343 2.68 14.90 10.92
CA PRO A 343 2.14 15.96 11.78
C PRO A 343 2.17 17.36 11.16
N THR A 344 2.95 17.57 10.10
CA THR A 344 3.14 18.87 9.43
C THR A 344 2.77 18.79 7.95
N GLU A 345 2.63 19.95 7.29
CA GLU A 345 2.21 20.06 5.89
C GLU A 345 3.14 19.31 4.93
N GLU A 346 4.44 19.28 5.21
CA GLU A 346 5.42 18.57 4.40
C GLU A 346 5.20 17.04 4.39
N GLY A 347 4.43 16.54 5.35
CA GLY A 347 4.08 15.13 5.49
C GLY A 347 2.65 14.77 5.10
N TYR A 348 1.85 15.68 4.56
CA TYR A 348 0.44 15.38 4.22
C TYR A 348 0.33 14.40 3.05
N GLY A 349 -0.43 13.34 3.26
CA GLY A 349 -0.59 12.23 2.32
C GLY A 349 -1.64 12.44 1.22
N SER A 350 -2.26 13.63 1.13
CA SER A 350 -3.29 13.93 0.12
C SER A 350 -3.28 15.40 -0.28
N LEU A 351 -3.80 15.70 -1.50
CA LEU A 351 -3.92 17.08 -1.97
C LEU A 351 -4.96 17.87 -1.19
N ILE A 352 -6.07 17.26 -0.79
CA ILE A 352 -7.11 17.97 -0.03
C ILE A 352 -6.57 18.53 1.28
N GLU A 353 -5.57 17.88 1.89
CA GLU A 353 -4.88 18.42 3.06
C GLU A 353 -3.95 19.57 2.65
N LEU A 354 -3.09 19.37 1.64
CA LEU A 354 -2.13 20.35 1.15
C LEU A 354 -2.81 21.65 0.66
N CYS A 355 -3.93 21.53 -0.05
CA CYS A 355 -4.66 22.67 -0.57
C CYS A 355 -5.73 23.22 0.39
N ALA A 356 -5.84 22.69 1.61
CA ALA A 356 -6.86 23.06 2.59
C ALA A 356 -8.28 23.09 1.96
N ASP A 357 -8.65 21.98 1.27
CA ASP A 357 -9.92 21.82 0.54
C ASP A 357 -10.19 22.92 -0.53
N GLY A 358 -9.14 23.29 -1.24
CA GLY A 358 -9.25 24.24 -2.35
C GLY A 358 -8.97 25.70 -1.99
N GLN A 359 -8.65 25.98 -0.74
CA GLN A 359 -8.34 27.35 -0.28
C GLN A 359 -6.93 27.80 -0.63
N ARG A 360 -6.03 26.86 -0.90
CA ARG A 360 -4.62 27.10 -1.25
C ARG A 360 -4.25 26.39 -2.52
N GLN A 361 -3.23 26.90 -3.20
CA GLN A 361 -2.64 26.28 -4.36
C GLN A 361 -1.21 25.84 -4.05
N THR A 362 -0.84 24.63 -4.47
CA THR A 362 0.55 24.18 -4.46
C THR A 362 1.25 24.63 -5.73
N ARG A 363 2.34 25.37 -5.59
CA ARG A 363 3.18 25.81 -6.72
C ARG A 363 4.22 24.75 -7.03
N LEU A 364 4.24 24.29 -8.29
CA LEU A 364 5.17 23.29 -8.76
C LEU A 364 6.47 23.94 -9.29
N ALA A 365 7.54 23.13 -9.43
CA ALA A 365 8.82 23.60 -9.98
C ALA A 365 8.72 24.09 -11.43
N SER A 366 7.73 23.65 -12.20
CA SER A 366 7.41 24.15 -13.53
C SER A 366 6.83 25.58 -13.55
N GLY A 367 6.36 26.08 -12.39
CA GLY A 367 5.61 27.31 -12.26
C GLY A 367 4.09 27.13 -12.36
N GLU A 368 3.61 25.94 -12.73
CA GLU A 368 2.19 25.57 -12.65
C GLU A 368 1.72 25.54 -11.19
N THR A 369 0.41 25.62 -11.00
CA THR A 369 -0.20 25.46 -9.67
C THR A 369 -1.21 24.33 -9.71
N ARG A 370 -1.38 23.65 -8.57
CA ARG A 370 -2.42 22.63 -8.38
C ARG A 370 -3.16 22.86 -7.08
N THR A 371 -4.47 22.73 -7.18
CA THR A 371 -5.39 22.61 -6.05
C THR A 371 -5.84 21.16 -5.93
N PHE A 372 -6.34 20.60 -7.03
CA PHE A 372 -6.65 19.18 -7.23
C PHE A 372 -5.96 18.69 -8.50
N LEU A 373 -6.02 17.40 -8.75
CA LEU A 373 -5.39 16.78 -9.90
C LEU A 373 -6.12 17.14 -11.20
N GLU A 374 -5.36 17.37 -12.26
CA GLU A 374 -5.83 17.64 -13.61
C GLU A 374 -5.59 16.44 -14.54
N ASP A 375 -6.32 16.37 -15.66
CA ASP A 375 -6.07 15.33 -16.66
C ASP A 375 -4.66 15.52 -17.24
N GLY A 376 -3.94 14.41 -17.43
CA GLY A 376 -2.52 14.42 -17.81
C GLY A 376 -1.56 14.38 -16.62
N ASP A 377 -1.99 14.72 -15.41
CA ASP A 377 -1.17 14.60 -14.21
C ASP A 377 -0.87 13.11 -13.90
N GLU A 378 0.35 12.83 -13.48
CA GLU A 378 0.77 11.51 -13.02
C GLU A 378 1.23 11.56 -11.58
N VAL A 379 0.55 10.81 -10.71
CA VAL A 379 0.92 10.64 -9.30
C VAL A 379 1.88 9.47 -9.17
N ILE A 380 2.94 9.66 -8.38
CA ILE A 380 3.98 8.65 -8.16
C ILE A 380 4.26 8.55 -6.67
N PHE A 381 4.07 7.37 -6.09
CA PHE A 381 4.49 7.09 -4.72
C PHE A 381 5.74 6.24 -4.70
N ARG A 382 6.62 6.55 -3.75
CA ARG A 382 7.82 5.78 -3.43
C ARG A 382 7.89 5.51 -1.94
N ALA A 383 8.47 4.37 -1.58
CA ALA A 383 8.77 4.06 -0.19
C ALA A 383 10.08 3.31 -0.08
N TYR A 384 10.71 3.46 1.07
CA TYR A 384 11.94 2.76 1.37
C TYR A 384 12.14 2.57 2.88
N CYS A 385 12.84 1.48 3.23
CA CYS A 385 13.34 1.22 4.57
C CYS A 385 14.86 1.36 4.57
N ARG A 386 15.41 2.02 5.60
CA ARG A 386 16.86 2.13 5.82
C ARG A 386 17.18 1.91 7.28
N LYS A 387 18.20 1.12 7.55
CA LYS A 387 18.74 0.87 8.89
C LYS A 387 20.20 0.47 8.78
N ASP A 388 21.03 0.99 9.66
CA ASP A 388 22.46 0.67 9.68
C ASP A 388 22.68 -0.84 9.85
N GLY A 389 23.61 -1.40 9.08
CA GLY A 389 23.90 -2.83 9.06
C GLY A 389 22.93 -3.70 8.23
N PHE A 390 21.93 -3.09 7.57
CA PHE A 390 21.00 -3.79 6.68
C PHE A 390 20.99 -3.18 5.29
N VAL A 391 20.76 -4.03 4.27
CA VAL A 391 20.56 -3.56 2.90
C VAL A 391 19.24 -2.78 2.84
N PRO A 392 19.24 -1.56 2.27
CA PRO A 392 18.00 -0.80 2.08
C PRO A 392 17.00 -1.56 1.21
N ILE A 393 15.71 -1.40 1.51
CA ILE A 393 14.63 -1.99 0.73
C ILE A 393 13.80 -0.87 0.10
N GLY A 394 13.63 -0.91 -1.24
CA GLY A 394 12.68 -0.09 -1.96
C GLY A 394 11.39 -0.86 -2.23
N PHE A 395 10.27 -0.13 -2.34
CA PHE A 395 8.94 -0.69 -2.59
C PHE A 395 8.54 -0.64 -4.08
N GLY A 396 9.47 -0.24 -4.96
CA GLY A 396 9.13 0.12 -6.34
C GLY A 396 8.31 1.41 -6.39
N GLU A 397 7.60 1.61 -7.49
CA GLU A 397 6.72 2.77 -7.64
C GLU A 397 5.26 2.33 -7.71
N CYS A 398 4.39 3.10 -7.06
CA CYS A 398 2.96 3.09 -7.30
C CYS A 398 2.63 4.35 -8.09
N ARG A 399 2.32 4.22 -9.40
CA ARG A 399 2.13 5.38 -10.27
C ARG A 399 1.01 5.16 -11.26
N ALA A 400 0.26 6.23 -11.54
CA ALA A 400 -0.72 6.24 -12.60
C ALA A 400 -0.99 7.67 -13.07
N ARG A 401 -1.32 7.78 -14.38
CA ARG A 401 -1.71 9.01 -15.05
C ARG A 401 -3.23 9.12 -15.12
N ILE A 402 -3.75 10.32 -14.95
CA ILE A 402 -5.17 10.64 -15.11
C ILE A 402 -5.48 10.89 -16.59
N ILE A 403 -6.61 10.30 -17.06
CA ILE A 403 -7.13 10.43 -18.43
C ILE A 403 -8.62 10.74 -18.44
#